data_bb18e88777336d631abcad5b86cee3a7
#
_entry.id   bb18e88777336d631abcad5b86cee3a7
#
_cell.length_a   1.000
_cell.length_b   1.000
_cell.length_c   1.000
_cell.angle_alpha   90.00
_cell.angle_beta   90.00
_cell.angle_gamma   90.00
#
_symmetry.space_group_name_H-M   'P 1'
#
loop_
_entity.id
_entity.type
_entity.pdbx_description
1 polymer ?
#
loop_
_entity_poly.entity_id
_entity_poly.type
_entity_poly.pdbx_seq_one_letter_code
_entity_poly.pdbx_strand_id
1 'polypeptide(L)'
;MSEMNNENVGDIKISEEVVAVLAEKALRGVEGIEELAGNFVDSFAAVWGKKIGTKGIGVDIKDNNAVISLNVIVKYGVRIPEVAWKSQEAVKEAVESMTGLEVVKVNVNIEGVKFDAATAETVEVPETTEATE
;
A
#
# COMPACT_ATOMS: atom_id res chain seq x y z
N MET A 1 -16.56 16.41 -17.20
CA MET A 1 -16.56 15.94 -17.38
C MET A 1 -16.97 15.29 -17.65
N SER A 2 -17.13 15.05 -17.68
CA SER A 2 -17.49 14.46 -17.88
C SER A 2 -17.66 13.65 -17.95
N GLU A 3 -17.97 13.39 -17.79
CA GLU A 3 -18.16 12.54 -17.68
C GLU A 3 -18.32 11.79 -18.57
N MET A 4 -17.67 10.99 -18.57
CA MET A 4 -17.88 10.21 -19.50
C MET A 4 -19.12 9.54 -19.36
N ASN A 5 -19.86 9.40 -20.16
CA ASN A 5 -21.12 8.81 -20.07
C ASN A 5 -21.03 7.46 -20.67
N ASN A 6 -21.10 6.44 -19.84
CA ASN A 6 -20.93 5.10 -20.32
C ASN A 6 -22.20 4.36 -20.57
N GLU A 7 -23.30 5.04 -20.56
CA GLU A 7 -24.56 4.35 -20.64
C GLU A 7 -24.74 3.57 -21.89
N ASN A 8 -24.23 4.08 -22.98
CA ASN A 8 -24.45 3.44 -24.24
C ASN A 8 -23.29 2.65 -24.77
N VAL A 9 -22.19 2.67 -24.09
CA VAL A 9 -21.01 1.99 -24.60
C VAL A 9 -20.44 0.99 -23.62
N GLY A 10 -21.11 0.79 -22.49
CA GLY A 10 -20.66 -0.22 -21.54
C GLY A 10 -20.08 0.39 -20.31
N ASP A 11 -19.63 -0.48 -19.42
CA ASP A 11 -19.10 -0.07 -18.14
C ASP A 11 -17.59 -0.16 -18.11
N ILE A 12 -16.99 0.63 -17.27
CA ILE A 12 -15.57 0.57 -17.04
C ILE A 12 -15.35 0.09 -15.62
N LYS A 13 -14.60 -0.98 -15.47
CA LYS A 13 -14.33 -1.51 -14.16
C LYS A 13 -12.84 -1.53 -13.91
N ILE A 14 -12.45 -1.08 -12.75
CA ILE A 14 -11.04 -1.04 -12.37
C ILE A 14 -10.81 -2.17 -11.38
N SER A 15 -9.89 -3.06 -11.69
CA SER A 15 -9.64 -4.19 -10.80
C SER A 15 -8.83 -3.73 -9.61
N GLU A 16 -8.95 -4.48 -8.53
CA GLU A 16 -8.16 -4.19 -7.35
C GLU A 16 -6.68 -4.34 -7.62
N GLU A 17 -6.33 -5.23 -8.52
CA GLU A 17 -4.93 -5.43 -8.86
C GLU A 17 -4.34 -4.18 -9.50
N VAL A 18 -5.11 -3.53 -10.35
CA VAL A 18 -4.64 -2.30 -10.98
C VAL A 18 -4.39 -1.23 -9.92
N VAL A 19 -5.32 -1.11 -8.98
CA VAL A 19 -5.16 -0.11 -7.93
C VAL A 19 -3.92 -0.42 -7.11
N ALA A 20 -3.68 -1.70 -6.82
CA ALA A 20 -2.51 -2.06 -6.04
C ALA A 20 -1.22 -1.69 -6.77
N VAL A 21 -1.19 -1.90 -8.08
CA VAL A 21 0.01 -1.55 -8.84
C VAL A 21 0.24 -0.05 -8.81
N LEU A 22 -0.83 0.72 -8.95
CA LEU A 22 -0.69 2.17 -8.91
C LEU A 22 -0.20 2.64 -7.56
N ALA A 23 -0.71 2.01 -6.49
CA ALA A 23 -0.27 2.37 -5.15
C ALA A 23 1.20 2.03 -4.96
N GLU A 24 1.63 0.89 -5.47
CA GLU A 24 3.03 0.52 -5.34
C GLU A 24 3.93 1.53 -6.03
N LYS A 25 3.54 1.93 -7.22
CA LYS A 25 4.35 2.89 -7.96
C LYS A 25 4.41 4.22 -7.24
N ALA A 26 3.30 4.62 -6.66
CA ALA A 26 3.29 5.88 -5.91
C ALA A 26 4.22 5.80 -4.71
N LEU A 27 4.23 4.65 -4.04
CA LEU A 27 5.07 4.49 -2.87
C LEU A 27 6.54 4.55 -3.19
N ARG A 28 6.91 4.12 -4.38
CA ARG A 28 8.33 4.15 -4.74
C ARG A 28 8.87 5.55 -4.79
N GLY A 29 8.01 6.53 -4.91
CA GLY A 29 8.44 7.92 -4.91
C GLY A 29 8.45 8.56 -3.55
N VAL A 30 8.05 7.84 -2.51
CA VAL A 30 8.00 8.40 -1.18
C VAL A 30 9.31 8.11 -0.49
N GLU A 31 10.00 9.18 -0.10
CA GLU A 31 11.28 9.02 0.55
C GLU A 31 11.09 8.42 1.93
N GLY A 32 11.91 7.47 2.28
CA GLY A 32 11.80 6.81 3.56
C GLY A 32 11.20 5.43 3.51
N ILE A 33 10.55 5.08 2.41
CA ILE A 33 10.02 3.75 2.24
C ILE A 33 11.11 2.89 1.63
N GLU A 34 11.44 1.80 2.30
CA GLU A 34 12.48 0.93 1.79
C GLU A 34 11.90 -0.13 0.88
N GLU A 35 10.86 -0.77 1.33
CA GLU A 35 10.22 -1.80 0.51
C GLU A 35 8.88 -2.17 1.12
N LEU A 36 8.12 -2.96 0.41
CA LEU A 36 6.85 -3.43 0.87
C LEU A 36 7.04 -4.72 1.64
N ALA A 37 6.28 -4.90 2.68
CA ALA A 37 6.38 -6.09 3.51
C ALA A 37 5.48 -7.17 2.93
N GLY A 38 6.01 -7.98 2.07
CA GLY A 38 5.19 -8.90 1.32
C GLY A 38 4.90 -10.23 1.99
N ASN A 39 5.82 -10.72 2.80
CA ASN A 39 5.64 -12.03 3.37
C ASN A 39 4.37 -12.18 4.19
N PHE A 40 4.16 -11.21 5.03
CA PHE A 40 3.00 -11.25 5.89
C PHE A 40 1.72 -11.22 5.06
N VAL A 41 1.71 -10.38 4.06
CA VAL A 41 0.53 -10.23 3.26
C VAL A 41 0.24 -11.47 2.45
N ASP A 42 1.28 -12.12 1.95
CA ASP A 42 1.10 -13.33 1.20
C ASP A 42 0.45 -14.41 2.05
N SER A 43 0.91 -14.58 3.27
CA SER A 43 0.34 -15.56 4.15
C SER A 43 -1.11 -15.26 4.45
N PHE A 44 -1.37 -14.00 4.68
CA PHE A 44 -2.71 -13.58 5.00
C PHE A 44 -3.64 -13.82 3.83
N ALA A 45 -3.18 -13.51 2.65
CA ALA A 45 -3.99 -13.69 1.46
C ALA A 45 -4.32 -15.16 1.26
N ALA A 46 -3.37 -16.02 1.51
CA ALA A 46 -3.60 -17.44 1.33
C ALA A 46 -4.70 -17.92 2.26
N VAL A 47 -4.65 -17.46 3.49
CA VAL A 47 -5.62 -17.89 4.47
C VAL A 47 -7.02 -17.42 4.09
N TRP A 48 -7.12 -16.20 3.66
CA TRP A 48 -8.41 -15.64 3.35
C TRP A 48 -8.87 -15.91 1.93
N GLY A 49 -8.01 -16.41 1.11
CA GLY A 49 -8.38 -16.66 -0.25
C GLY A 49 -8.54 -15.42 -1.07
N LYS A 50 -8.06 -14.30 -0.56
CA LYS A 50 -8.20 -13.07 -1.30
C LYS A 50 -7.04 -12.84 -2.21
N LYS A 51 -7.32 -12.10 -3.30
CA LYS A 51 -6.29 -11.75 -4.17
C LYS A 51 -5.71 -10.48 -3.78
N ILE A 52 -4.42 -10.38 -3.68
CA ILE A 52 -3.72 -9.14 -3.41
C ILE A 52 -2.90 -8.85 -4.63
N GLY A 53 -3.13 -7.71 -5.24
CA GLY A 53 -2.50 -7.43 -6.50
C GLY A 53 -1.01 -7.30 -6.42
N THR A 54 -0.50 -6.78 -5.32
CA THR A 54 0.92 -6.56 -5.16
C THR A 54 1.28 -6.87 -3.74
N LYS A 55 2.41 -7.47 -3.55
CA LYS A 55 2.86 -7.75 -2.21
C LYS A 55 2.83 -6.53 -1.33
N GLY A 56 2.30 -6.69 -0.15
CA GLY A 56 2.27 -5.61 0.81
C GLY A 56 1.15 -4.61 0.62
N ILE A 57 0.29 -4.81 -0.35
CA ILE A 57 -0.78 -3.87 -0.60
C ILE A 57 -2.09 -4.61 -0.74
N GLY A 58 -3.06 -4.20 0.06
CA GLY A 58 -4.39 -4.75 -0.02
C GLY A 58 -5.33 -3.66 -0.50
N VAL A 59 -6.30 -4.04 -1.33
CA VAL A 59 -7.23 -3.09 -1.90
C VAL A 59 -8.62 -3.64 -1.78
N ASP A 60 -9.55 -2.79 -1.40
CA ASP A 60 -10.96 -3.17 -1.33
C ASP A 60 -11.75 -2.09 -2.02
N ILE A 61 -12.41 -2.43 -3.10
CA ILE A 61 -13.20 -1.48 -3.86
C ILE A 61 -14.66 -1.82 -3.72
N LYS A 62 -15.45 -0.84 -3.32
CA LYS A 62 -16.87 -1.03 -3.21
C LYS A 62 -17.54 0.16 -3.83
N ASP A 63 -18.37 -0.10 -4.81
CA ASP A 63 -18.99 0.97 -5.58
C ASP A 63 -17.88 1.78 -6.22
N ASN A 64 -17.75 3.01 -5.85
CA ASN A 64 -16.71 3.84 -6.42
C ASN A 64 -15.70 4.25 -5.38
N ASN A 65 -15.71 3.56 -4.25
CA ASN A 65 -14.83 3.89 -3.15
C ASN A 65 -13.77 2.83 -2.97
N ALA A 66 -12.58 3.25 -2.63
CA ALA A 66 -11.47 2.33 -2.44
C ALA A 66 -10.87 2.52 -1.06
N VAL A 67 -10.53 1.40 -0.43
CA VAL A 67 -9.80 1.41 0.83
C VAL A 67 -8.51 0.67 0.53
N ILE A 68 -7.39 1.27 0.86
CA ILE A 68 -6.10 0.72 0.52
C ILE A 68 -5.31 0.52 1.79
N SER A 69 -4.69 -0.65 1.93
CA SER A 69 -3.86 -0.95 3.08
C SER A 69 -2.45 -1.20 2.61
N LEU A 70 -1.50 -0.56 3.24
CA LEU A 70 -0.10 -0.64 2.86
C LEU A 70 0.68 -1.24 4.01
N ASN A 71 1.51 -2.22 3.71
CA ASN A 71 2.41 -2.78 4.71
C ASN A 71 3.82 -2.49 4.22
N VAL A 72 4.54 -1.67 4.95
CA VAL A 72 5.81 -1.17 4.45
C VAL A 72 6.93 -1.33 5.46
N ILE A 73 8.14 -1.31 4.96
CA ILE A 73 9.34 -1.29 5.75
C ILE A 73 10.01 0.04 5.46
N VAL A 74 10.33 0.77 6.51
CA VAL A 74 10.90 2.10 6.33
C VAL A 74 12.38 2.08 6.67
N LYS A 75 13.08 3.13 6.26
CA LYS A 75 14.48 3.25 6.54
C LYS A 75 14.68 3.74 7.97
N TYR A 76 15.75 3.27 8.59
CA TYR A 76 16.09 3.72 9.91
C TYR A 76 16.44 5.20 9.85
N GLY A 77 15.96 5.93 10.82
CA GLY A 77 16.28 7.34 10.92
C GLY A 77 15.22 8.27 10.37
N VAL A 78 14.22 7.74 9.69
CA VAL A 78 13.19 8.61 9.18
C VAL A 78 12.14 8.85 10.24
N ARG A 79 11.36 9.90 10.05
CA ARG A 79 10.27 10.17 10.95
C ARG A 79 9.06 9.41 10.44
N ILE A 80 8.70 8.38 11.16
CA ILE A 80 7.65 7.48 10.71
C ILE A 80 6.32 8.17 10.44
N PRO A 81 5.83 9.05 11.33
CA PRO A 81 4.55 9.69 11.03
C PRO A 81 4.58 10.49 9.75
N GLU A 82 5.71 11.11 9.46
CA GLU A 82 5.82 11.91 8.25
C GLU A 82 5.84 11.03 7.02
N VAL A 83 6.58 9.93 7.08
CA VAL A 83 6.63 9.01 5.96
C VAL A 83 5.26 8.41 5.73
N ALA A 84 4.57 8.06 6.80
CA ALA A 84 3.24 7.49 6.67
C ALA A 84 2.28 8.49 6.04
N TRP A 85 2.36 9.74 6.47
CA TRP A 85 1.47 10.74 5.92
C TRP A 85 1.74 10.97 4.44
N LYS A 86 3.01 11.02 4.06
CA LYS A 86 3.35 11.21 2.66
C LYS A 86 2.91 10.02 1.82
N SER A 87 2.97 8.82 2.40
CA SER A 87 2.53 7.65 1.71
C SER A 87 1.02 7.71 1.45
N GLN A 88 0.27 8.14 2.45
CA GLN A 88 -1.17 8.26 2.28
C GLN A 88 -1.51 9.26 1.20
N GLU A 89 -0.82 10.40 1.19
CA GLU A 89 -1.10 11.42 0.19
C GLU A 89 -0.72 10.94 -1.21
N ALA A 90 0.44 10.33 -1.33
CA ALA A 90 0.91 9.92 -2.65
C ALA A 90 0.01 8.85 -3.24
N VAL A 91 -0.38 7.88 -2.44
CA VAL A 91 -1.21 6.80 -2.94
C VAL A 91 -2.60 7.32 -3.29
N LYS A 92 -3.17 8.13 -2.42
CA LYS A 92 -4.49 8.66 -2.69
C LYS A 92 -4.50 9.46 -3.98
N GLU A 93 -3.54 10.32 -4.14
CA GLU A 93 -3.52 11.17 -5.32
C GLU A 93 -3.30 10.37 -6.59
N ALA A 94 -2.38 9.41 -6.55
CA ALA A 94 -2.09 8.64 -7.75
C ALA A 94 -3.28 7.79 -8.16
N VAL A 95 -3.91 7.14 -7.20
CA VAL A 95 -5.01 6.27 -7.53
C VAL A 95 -6.22 7.09 -8.01
N GLU A 96 -6.52 8.17 -7.32
CA GLU A 96 -7.69 8.95 -7.70
C GLU A 96 -7.52 9.59 -9.06
N SER A 97 -6.32 10.07 -9.36
CA SER A 97 -6.14 10.77 -10.62
C SER A 97 -6.13 9.81 -11.79
N MET A 98 -5.75 8.56 -11.59
CA MET A 98 -5.67 7.65 -12.70
C MET A 98 -6.92 6.80 -12.87
N THR A 99 -7.66 6.58 -11.81
CA THR A 99 -8.80 5.68 -11.90
C THR A 99 -10.15 6.37 -11.77
N GLY A 100 -10.17 7.53 -11.15
CA GLY A 100 -11.44 8.18 -10.88
C GLY A 100 -12.15 7.64 -9.67
N LEU A 101 -11.57 6.64 -9.00
CA LEU A 101 -12.15 6.13 -7.77
C LEU A 101 -11.92 7.14 -6.66
N GLU A 102 -12.75 7.05 -5.65
CA GLU A 102 -12.55 7.89 -4.48
C GLU A 102 -11.84 7.04 -3.43
N VAL A 103 -10.65 7.45 -3.05
CA VAL A 103 -9.89 6.71 -2.04
C VAL A 103 -10.30 7.26 -0.70
N VAL A 104 -11.12 6.51 0.01
CA VAL A 104 -11.67 7.01 1.27
C VAL A 104 -10.78 6.72 2.46
N LYS A 105 -9.84 5.79 2.31
CA LYS A 105 -8.96 5.47 3.41
C LYS A 105 -7.69 4.81 2.91
N VAL A 106 -6.57 5.23 3.43
CA VAL A 106 -5.29 4.59 3.16
C VAL A 106 -4.68 4.28 4.50
N ASN A 107 -4.60 3.00 4.83
CA ASN A 107 -4.02 2.56 6.09
C ASN A 107 -2.57 2.19 5.85
N VAL A 108 -1.69 2.66 6.71
CA VAL A 108 -0.27 2.37 6.56
C VAL A 108 0.19 1.62 7.79
N ASN A 109 0.71 0.43 7.57
CA ASN A 109 1.26 -0.37 8.65
C ASN A 109 2.76 -0.44 8.47
N ILE A 110 3.49 -0.03 9.49
CA ILE A 110 4.95 -0.06 9.46
C ILE A 110 5.37 -1.40 10.04
N GLU A 111 5.81 -2.29 9.18
CA GLU A 111 6.10 -3.65 9.59
C GLU A 111 7.54 -3.86 9.98
N GLY A 112 8.42 -2.98 9.61
CA GLY A 112 9.80 -3.15 9.95
C GLY A 112 10.62 -1.92 9.62
N VAL A 113 11.86 -1.95 10.08
CA VAL A 113 12.80 -0.85 9.85
C VAL A 113 14.06 -1.47 9.28
N LYS A 114 14.55 -0.90 8.19
CA LYS A 114 15.76 -1.42 7.58
C LYS A 114 16.92 -0.50 7.91
N PHE A 115 17.98 -1.07 8.46
CA PHE A 115 19.14 -0.31 8.80
C PHE A 115 20.02 -0.18 7.58
N ASP A 116 20.93 0.78 7.60
CA ASP A 116 21.73 0.99 6.42
C ASP A 116 22.71 -0.15 6.26
N ALA A 117 23.55 -0.04 5.25
CA ALA A 117 24.39 -1.15 4.87
C ALA A 117 25.30 -1.61 5.98
N ALA A 118 25.68 -0.72 6.86
CA ALA A 118 26.61 -1.09 7.91
C ALA A 118 26.01 -2.11 8.83
N THR A 119 24.75 -2.00 9.14
CA THR A 119 24.11 -2.97 9.99
C THR A 119 23.41 -4.00 9.16
N ALA A 120 22.93 -3.61 8.01
CA ALA A 120 22.37 -4.54 7.05
C ALA A 120 21.34 -5.47 7.63
N GLU A 121 20.54 -4.97 8.54
CA GLU A 121 19.54 -5.81 9.13
C GLU A 121 18.20 -5.21 9.07
N THR A 122 17.19 -6.02 8.91
CA THR A 122 15.83 -5.58 8.94
C THR A 122 15.23 -6.08 10.23
N VAL A 123 14.71 -5.18 11.00
CA VAL A 123 14.05 -5.53 12.22
C VAL A 123 12.58 -5.66 11.94
N GLU A 124 12.04 -6.86 12.14
CA GLU A 124 10.66 -7.02 11.92
C GLU A 124 10.03 -7.04 13.19
N VAL A 125 9.15 -6.35 13.33
CA VAL A 125 8.61 -6.19 14.48
C VAL A 125 7.96 -7.17 14.98
N PRO A 126 7.61 -7.51 15.34
CA PRO A 126 7.03 -8.02 16.07
C PRO A 126 7.26 -8.89 16.78
N GLU A 127 7.12 -9.43 16.71
CA GLU A 127 7.15 -10.16 17.37
C GLU A 127 8.13 -10.49 17.90
N THR A 128 8.54 -10.71 17.99
CA THR A 128 9.44 -11.03 18.42
C THR A 128 10.06 -10.56 19.18
N THR A 129 10.12 -10.43 19.36
CA THR A 129 10.76 -10.11 19.95
C THR A 129 11.01 -9.94 20.85
N GLU A 130 10.79 -9.96 20.95
CA GLU A 130 10.98 -9.74 21.77
C GLU A 130 11.57 -10.07 22.31
N ALA A 131 11.54 -10.54 22.17
CA ALA A 131 12.01 -10.90 22.72
C ALA A 131 12.97 -10.89 23.10
N THR A 132 13.24 -10.93 23.04
CA THR A 132 14.07 -10.94 23.40
C THR A 132 14.66 -10.50 24.05
N GLU A 133 14.65 -10.40 24.16
CA GLU A 133 15.23 -10.03 24.74
C GLU A 133 15.48 -9.95 25.14
#